data_1c8cae901c87bc2b877e2fc953b58fb7
#
_entry.id   1c8cae901c87bc2b877e2fc953b58fb7
#
_cell.length_a   1.000
_cell.length_b   1.000
_cell.length_c   1.000
_cell.angle_alpha   90.00
_cell.angle_beta   90.00
_cell.angle_gamma   90.00
#
_symmetry.space_group_name_H-M   'P 1'
#
loop_
_entity.id
_entity.type
_entity.pdbx_description
1 polymer ?
#
loop_
_entity_poly.entity_id
_entity_poly.type
_entity_poly.pdbx_seq_one_letter_code
_entity_poly.pdbx_strand_id
1 'polypeptide(L)'
;MTPKKLQIMGAFLAIPLAVFAISNNYWAEPEPPTRAVPTVVIETGPAYTEFEEVLTVETIKDASTEQTDDLYLLAACIEAEAGNQSVLGRRLVADVILNRVDSPMYPDTIRDVIYQPGQFTVVDNGAIDRVIPSAETWEAIYKELANRIDDTILFFQAGYYGPYGKPWEQVGGHWFSAGG
;
A
#
# COMPACT_ATOMS: atom_id res chain seq x y z
N MET A 1 -70.60 -10.21 -25.70
CA MET A 1 -69.94 -9.55 -24.53
C MET A 1 -68.54 -9.18 -24.92
N THR A 2 -68.34 -7.94 -25.32
CA THR A 2 -67.08 -7.39 -25.76
C THR A 2 -66.38 -6.68 -24.60
N PRO A 3 -65.09 -6.94 -24.32
CA PRO A 3 -64.41 -6.19 -23.23
C PRO A 3 -64.02 -4.77 -23.72
N LYS A 4 -64.32 -3.79 -22.91
CA LYS A 4 -64.00 -2.38 -23.10
C LYS A 4 -62.47 -2.18 -23.01
N LYS A 5 -61.90 -1.59 -24.07
CA LYS A 5 -60.54 -1.06 -24.05
C LYS A 5 -60.48 0.19 -23.18
N LEU A 6 -59.67 0.13 -22.13
CA LEU A 6 -59.32 1.29 -21.29
C LEU A 6 -58.19 2.05 -22.01
N GLN A 7 -58.52 3.28 -22.42
CA GLN A 7 -57.58 4.18 -23.08
C GLN A 7 -56.94 5.05 -22.01
N ILE A 8 -55.66 4.84 -21.71
CA ILE A 8 -54.92 5.69 -20.82
C ILE A 8 -54.29 6.80 -21.67
N MET A 9 -54.83 8.01 -21.54
CA MET A 9 -54.21 9.21 -22.07
C MET A 9 -52.96 9.54 -21.24
N GLY A 10 -51.78 9.31 -21.83
CA GLY A 10 -50.51 9.77 -21.28
C GLY A 10 -50.34 11.26 -21.55
N ALA A 11 -50.42 12.07 -20.50
CA ALA A 11 -49.98 13.46 -20.56
C ALA A 11 -48.45 13.51 -20.65
N PHE A 12 -47.94 13.89 -21.79
CA PHE A 12 -46.51 14.22 -21.96
C PHE A 12 -46.29 15.60 -21.26
N LEU A 13 -45.69 15.57 -20.08
CA LEU A 13 -45.09 16.77 -19.49
C LEU A 13 -43.74 17.01 -20.22
N ALA A 14 -43.70 18.05 -21.06
CA ALA A 14 -42.47 18.56 -21.63
C ALA A 14 -41.61 19.19 -20.51
N ILE A 15 -40.52 18.54 -20.17
CA ILE A 15 -39.48 19.11 -19.30
C ILE A 15 -38.64 20.03 -20.19
N PRO A 16 -38.47 21.31 -19.88
CA PRO A 16 -37.60 22.19 -20.64
C PRO A 16 -36.15 21.74 -20.44
N LEU A 17 -35.45 21.52 -21.54
CA LEU A 17 -34.04 21.28 -21.59
C LEU A 17 -33.29 22.52 -21.12
N ALA A 18 -32.97 22.63 -19.83
CA ALA A 18 -32.04 23.60 -19.33
C ALA A 18 -30.64 23.23 -19.83
N VAL A 19 -30.17 23.96 -20.81
CA VAL A 19 -28.78 23.89 -21.26
C VAL A 19 -27.91 24.43 -20.15
N PHE A 20 -27.37 23.54 -19.31
CA PHE A 20 -26.30 23.88 -18.42
C PHE A 20 -25.02 24.02 -19.24
N ALA A 21 -24.67 25.26 -19.54
CA ALA A 21 -23.31 25.59 -19.98
C ALA A 21 -22.37 25.29 -18.81
N ILE A 22 -21.82 24.09 -18.77
CA ILE A 22 -20.74 23.76 -17.85
C ILE A 22 -19.49 24.48 -18.38
N SER A 23 -19.18 25.60 -17.72
CA SER A 23 -17.93 26.30 -17.90
C SER A 23 -16.76 25.35 -17.65
N ASN A 24 -15.92 25.18 -18.66
CA ASN A 24 -14.78 24.26 -18.71
C ASN A 24 -13.59 24.73 -17.85
N ASN A 25 -13.81 25.07 -16.57
CA ASN A 25 -12.77 25.53 -15.65
C ASN A 25 -12.52 24.60 -14.45
N TYR A 26 -12.88 23.32 -14.56
CA TYR A 26 -12.69 22.36 -13.46
C TYR A 26 -11.39 21.56 -13.48
N TRP A 27 -10.48 21.84 -14.41
CA TRP A 27 -9.17 21.18 -14.49
C TRP A 27 -8.00 22.16 -14.41
N ALA A 28 -8.09 23.18 -13.55
CA ALA A 28 -6.89 23.82 -13.05
C ALA A 28 -6.35 22.88 -11.97
N GLU A 29 -5.30 22.14 -12.29
CA GLU A 29 -4.50 21.43 -11.27
C GLU A 29 -4.12 22.46 -10.20
N PRO A 30 -4.35 22.18 -8.89
CA PRO A 30 -3.85 23.05 -7.85
C PRO A 30 -2.33 23.07 -7.99
N GLU A 31 -1.76 24.22 -8.26
CA GLU A 31 -0.32 24.45 -8.20
C GLU A 31 0.18 23.87 -6.86
N PRO A 32 1.23 23.06 -6.84
CA PRO A 32 1.78 22.57 -5.61
C PRO A 32 2.13 23.77 -4.72
N PRO A 33 1.78 23.76 -3.43
CA PRO A 33 2.08 24.87 -2.55
C PRO A 33 3.59 25.12 -2.60
N THR A 34 3.96 26.31 -3.07
CA THR A 34 5.35 26.79 -3.02
C THR A 34 5.70 26.92 -1.53
N ARG A 35 6.13 25.83 -0.95
CA ARG A 35 6.63 25.83 0.42
C ARG A 35 7.92 26.62 0.43
N ALA A 36 7.83 27.86 0.91
CA ALA A 36 9.03 28.64 1.21
C ALA A 36 9.91 27.80 2.15
N VAL A 37 11.07 27.39 1.65
CA VAL A 37 12.07 26.71 2.46
C VAL A 37 12.53 27.72 3.48
N PRO A 38 12.38 27.47 4.81
CA PRO A 38 12.89 28.39 5.80
C PRO A 38 14.42 28.43 5.63
N THR A 39 14.95 29.62 5.36
CA THR A 39 16.40 29.86 5.40
C THR A 39 16.82 29.73 6.85
N VAL A 40 17.42 28.58 7.20
CA VAL A 40 18.03 28.40 8.50
C VAL A 40 19.33 29.23 8.50
N VAL A 41 19.29 30.35 9.18
CA VAL A 41 20.51 31.11 9.50
C VAL A 41 21.19 30.38 10.65
N ILE A 42 22.29 29.68 10.35
CA ILE A 42 23.13 29.06 11.38
C ILE A 42 24.04 30.15 11.91
N GLU A 43 23.75 30.64 13.12
CA GLU A 43 24.70 31.45 13.86
C GLU A 43 25.87 30.56 14.32
N THR A 44 27.05 30.83 13.83
CA THR A 44 28.28 30.13 14.21
C THR A 44 28.72 30.54 15.61
N GLY A 45 28.39 29.72 16.63
CA GLY A 45 29.01 29.76 17.96
C GLY A 45 30.28 28.89 17.99
N PRO A 46 31.19 29.08 18.96
CA PRO A 46 32.52 28.50 18.90
C PRO A 46 32.56 27.00 19.21
N ALA A 47 33.27 26.29 18.35
CA ALA A 47 33.96 25.01 18.50
C ALA A 47 33.25 23.88 19.29
N TYR A 48 32.60 23.01 18.53
CA TYR A 48 32.55 21.57 18.87
C TYR A 48 33.15 20.80 17.71
N THR A 49 34.31 20.18 17.97
CA THR A 49 34.90 19.16 17.10
C THR A 49 34.23 17.86 17.39
N GLU A 50 33.16 17.55 16.66
CA GLU A 50 32.62 16.20 16.57
C GLU A 50 32.06 16.02 15.14
N PHE A 51 32.40 14.89 14.56
CA PHE A 51 32.16 14.57 13.17
C PHE A 51 30.65 14.63 12.84
N GLU A 52 30.16 15.78 12.38
CA GLU A 52 28.91 15.83 11.64
C GLU A 52 29.16 15.34 10.23
N GLU A 53 28.73 14.13 9.95
CA GLU A 53 28.56 13.65 8.59
C GLU A 53 27.56 14.60 7.92
N VAL A 54 28.07 15.51 7.10
CA VAL A 54 27.23 16.46 6.35
C VAL A 54 26.40 15.66 5.37
N LEU A 55 25.16 15.30 5.76
CA LEU A 55 24.19 14.74 4.85
C LEU A 55 23.94 15.73 3.74
N THR A 56 24.47 15.46 2.55
CA THR A 56 24.25 16.29 1.38
C THR A 56 22.81 16.15 0.93
N VAL A 57 22.28 17.19 0.25
CA VAL A 57 20.93 17.17 -0.32
C VAL A 57 20.74 15.98 -1.27
N GLU A 58 21.81 15.53 -1.90
CA GLU A 58 21.81 14.31 -2.76
C GLU A 58 21.59 13.04 -1.93
N THR A 59 22.26 12.88 -0.78
CA THR A 59 22.08 11.74 0.12
C THR A 59 20.64 11.65 0.66
N ILE A 60 20.02 12.80 0.99
CA ILE A 60 18.63 12.85 1.44
C ILE A 60 17.65 12.48 0.30
N LYS A 61 17.96 12.90 -0.93
CA LYS A 61 17.14 12.63 -2.10
C LYS A 61 17.17 11.14 -2.47
N ASP A 62 18.35 10.53 -2.43
CA ASP A 62 18.53 9.12 -2.72
C ASP A 62 17.83 8.24 -1.68
N ALA A 63 17.98 8.53 -0.38
CA ALA A 63 17.28 7.82 0.69
C ALA A 63 15.75 7.92 0.57
N SER A 64 15.21 9.07 0.16
CA SER A 64 13.76 9.23 -0.04
C SER A 64 13.25 8.45 -1.26
N THR A 65 14.07 8.27 -2.28
CA THR A 65 13.73 7.51 -3.49
C THR A 65 13.74 6.01 -3.20
N GLU A 66 14.79 5.49 -2.55
CA GLU A 66 14.85 4.09 -2.12
C GLU A 66 13.67 3.70 -1.23
N GLN A 67 13.30 4.55 -0.27
CA GLN A 67 12.19 4.30 0.64
C GLN A 67 10.84 4.26 -0.11
N THR A 68 10.67 5.08 -1.13
CA THR A 68 9.47 5.09 -1.98
C THR A 68 9.42 3.83 -2.85
N ASP A 69 10.55 3.40 -3.40
CA ASP A 69 10.67 2.19 -4.21
C ASP A 69 10.39 0.94 -3.39
N ASP A 70 10.86 0.86 -2.15
CA ASP A 70 10.63 -0.27 -1.25
C ASP A 70 9.18 -0.35 -0.79
N LEU A 71 8.50 0.77 -0.55
CA LEU A 71 7.07 0.77 -0.25
C LEU A 71 6.23 0.33 -1.45
N TYR A 72 6.61 0.73 -2.68
CA TYR A 72 5.94 0.25 -3.87
C TYR A 72 6.18 -1.24 -4.10
N LEU A 73 7.39 -1.74 -3.87
CA LEU A 73 7.72 -3.15 -3.95
C LEU A 73 6.92 -3.98 -2.94
N LEU A 74 6.81 -3.50 -1.69
CA LEU A 74 5.95 -4.09 -0.66
C LEU A 74 4.50 -4.16 -1.14
N ALA A 75 3.97 -3.06 -1.70
CA ALA A 75 2.61 -3.01 -2.20
C ALA A 75 2.38 -3.98 -3.37
N ALA A 76 3.31 -4.07 -4.31
CA ALA A 76 3.24 -5.00 -5.43
C ALA A 76 3.29 -6.47 -4.96
N CYS A 77 4.13 -6.80 -3.98
CA CYS A 77 4.19 -8.13 -3.39
C CYS A 77 2.85 -8.50 -2.71
N ILE A 78 2.30 -7.62 -1.88
CA ILE A 78 1.02 -7.84 -1.20
C ILE A 78 -0.12 -7.97 -2.21
N GLU A 79 -0.18 -7.12 -3.24
CA GLU A 79 -1.20 -7.21 -4.27
C GLU A 79 -1.14 -8.54 -5.01
N ALA A 80 0.06 -9.00 -5.36
CA ALA A 80 0.25 -10.26 -6.07
C ALA A 80 -0.07 -11.49 -5.21
N GLU A 81 0.25 -11.48 -3.90
CA GLU A 81 0.01 -12.59 -2.97
C GLU A 81 -1.42 -12.59 -2.41
N ALA A 82 -1.96 -11.43 -2.10
CA ALA A 82 -3.18 -11.28 -1.31
C ALA A 82 -4.20 -10.29 -1.91
N GLY A 83 -4.08 -9.91 -3.18
CA GLY A 83 -4.97 -8.96 -3.84
C GLY A 83 -6.45 -9.39 -3.88
N ASN A 84 -6.75 -10.67 -3.72
CA ASN A 84 -8.10 -11.21 -3.60
C ASN A 84 -8.57 -11.36 -2.13
N GLN A 85 -7.76 -10.97 -1.15
CA GLN A 85 -8.08 -11.05 0.27
C GLN A 85 -8.68 -9.72 0.79
N SER A 86 -9.28 -9.79 1.98
CA SER A 86 -9.72 -8.58 2.69
C SER A 86 -8.53 -7.69 3.08
N VAL A 87 -8.81 -6.44 3.46
CA VAL A 87 -7.79 -5.51 3.99
C VAL A 87 -7.03 -6.15 5.17
N LEU A 88 -7.71 -6.91 6.04
CA LEU A 88 -7.05 -7.63 7.13
C LEU A 88 -6.07 -8.70 6.62
N GLY A 89 -6.47 -9.50 5.62
CA GLY A 89 -5.58 -10.51 5.04
C GLY A 89 -4.34 -9.90 4.37
N ARG A 90 -4.50 -8.76 3.67
CA ARG A 90 -3.39 -7.98 3.10
C ARG A 90 -2.48 -7.40 4.18
N ARG A 91 -3.05 -6.88 5.28
CA ARG A 91 -2.29 -6.40 6.44
C ARG A 91 -1.41 -7.48 7.05
N LEU A 92 -1.96 -8.69 7.23
CA LEU A 92 -1.20 -9.81 7.78
C LEU A 92 -0.06 -10.27 6.88
N VAL A 93 -0.21 -10.18 5.55
CA VAL A 93 0.92 -10.42 4.62
C VAL A 93 1.97 -9.31 4.76
N ALA A 94 1.56 -8.04 4.89
CA ALA A 94 2.48 -6.94 5.18
C ALA A 94 3.20 -7.16 6.51
N ASP A 95 2.48 -7.58 7.55
CA ASP A 95 2.99 -7.86 8.90
C ASP A 95 4.10 -8.92 8.84
N VAL A 96 3.88 -10.03 8.13
CA VAL A 96 4.91 -11.07 7.92
C VAL A 96 6.18 -10.49 7.29
N ILE A 97 6.05 -9.68 6.23
CA ILE A 97 7.24 -9.11 5.54
C ILE A 97 8.00 -8.18 6.49
N LEU A 98 7.29 -7.27 7.15
CA LEU A 98 7.89 -6.30 8.05
C LEU A 98 8.48 -6.96 9.31
N ASN A 99 7.82 -7.98 9.88
CA ASN A 99 8.35 -8.76 11.00
C ASN A 99 9.64 -9.51 10.62
N ARG A 100 9.74 -9.98 9.38
CA ARG A 100 10.98 -10.59 8.87
C ARG A 100 12.10 -9.55 8.80
N VAL A 101 11.83 -8.33 8.31
CA VAL A 101 12.82 -7.23 8.30
C VAL A 101 13.33 -6.93 9.71
N ASP A 102 12.44 -6.95 10.71
CA ASP A 102 12.79 -6.69 12.11
C ASP A 102 13.48 -7.88 12.80
N SER A 103 13.43 -9.08 12.19
CA SER A 103 13.96 -10.31 12.78
C SER A 103 15.41 -10.56 12.39
N PRO A 104 16.30 -10.87 13.33
CA PRO A 104 17.71 -11.18 13.04
C PRO A 104 17.90 -12.49 12.23
N MET A 105 16.83 -13.25 11.99
CA MET A 105 16.85 -14.48 11.21
C MET A 105 16.66 -14.25 9.69
N TYR A 106 16.32 -13.04 9.29
CA TYR A 106 16.02 -12.67 7.92
C TYR A 106 16.86 -11.46 7.49
N PRO A 107 16.86 -11.12 6.19
CA PRO A 107 17.44 -9.86 5.72
C PRO A 107 16.78 -8.65 6.38
N ASP A 108 17.52 -7.55 6.49
CA ASP A 108 17.13 -6.33 7.20
C ASP A 108 16.49 -5.25 6.30
N THR A 109 16.21 -5.58 5.02
CA THR A 109 15.50 -4.70 4.09
C THR A 109 14.26 -5.35 3.52
N ILE A 110 13.24 -4.54 3.18
CA ILE A 110 12.02 -5.01 2.51
C ILE A 110 12.38 -5.73 1.20
N ARG A 111 13.28 -5.14 0.43
CA ARG A 111 13.73 -5.70 -0.85
C ARG A 111 14.34 -7.08 -0.70
N ASP A 112 15.29 -7.24 0.20
CA ASP A 112 16.01 -8.50 0.37
C ASP A 112 15.11 -9.59 0.97
N VAL A 113 14.16 -9.24 1.84
CA VAL A 113 13.14 -10.16 2.34
C VAL A 113 12.24 -10.65 1.20
N ILE A 114 11.77 -9.74 0.33
CA ILE A 114 10.87 -10.10 -0.78
C ILE A 114 11.61 -10.94 -1.84
N TYR A 115 12.83 -10.58 -2.19
CA TYR A 115 13.63 -11.31 -3.19
C TYR A 115 14.40 -12.50 -2.64
N GLN A 116 14.21 -12.85 -1.37
CA GLN A 116 14.82 -14.05 -0.80
C GLN A 116 14.33 -15.30 -1.57
N PRO A 117 15.22 -16.12 -2.13
CA PRO A 117 14.85 -17.25 -2.99
C PRO A 117 13.82 -18.18 -2.36
N GLY A 118 12.75 -18.47 -3.09
CA GLY A 118 11.70 -19.43 -2.69
C GLY A 118 10.76 -18.94 -1.57
N GLN A 119 10.79 -17.66 -1.18
CA GLN A 119 9.89 -17.13 -0.16
C GLN A 119 8.56 -16.65 -0.74
N PHE A 120 8.59 -16.01 -1.91
CA PHE A 120 7.41 -15.48 -2.55
C PHE A 120 7.30 -15.98 -4.00
N THR A 121 6.30 -16.82 -4.27
CA THR A 121 6.08 -17.39 -5.60
C THR A 121 5.85 -16.31 -6.66
N VAL A 122 5.30 -15.16 -6.26
CA VAL A 122 5.03 -14.02 -7.14
C VAL A 122 6.29 -13.36 -7.68
N VAL A 123 7.41 -13.51 -6.99
CA VAL A 123 8.75 -13.10 -7.48
C VAL A 123 9.23 -14.09 -8.51
N ASP A 124 9.21 -15.39 -8.20
CA ASP A 124 9.75 -16.45 -9.06
C ASP A 124 9.02 -16.52 -10.42
N ASN A 125 7.72 -16.25 -10.46
CA ASN A 125 6.89 -16.27 -11.67
C ASN A 125 6.73 -14.90 -12.34
N GLY A 126 7.33 -13.84 -11.79
CA GLY A 126 7.26 -12.46 -12.28
C GLY A 126 5.87 -11.82 -12.17
N ALA A 127 4.98 -12.32 -11.30
CA ALA A 127 3.67 -11.71 -11.08
C ALA A 127 3.81 -10.33 -10.44
N ILE A 128 4.79 -10.17 -9.56
CA ILE A 128 5.09 -8.91 -8.86
C ILE A 128 5.33 -7.72 -9.81
N ASP A 129 5.92 -7.97 -11.00
CA ASP A 129 6.23 -6.92 -11.98
C ASP A 129 5.03 -6.53 -12.85
N ARG A 130 3.91 -7.25 -12.74
CA ARG A 130 2.73 -7.07 -13.59
C ARG A 130 1.51 -6.51 -12.87
N VAL A 131 1.53 -6.47 -11.56
CA VAL A 131 0.42 -5.97 -10.76
C VAL A 131 0.52 -4.46 -10.55
N ILE A 132 -0.63 -3.84 -10.39
CA ILE A 132 -0.74 -2.45 -9.93
C ILE A 132 -1.44 -2.50 -8.58
N PRO A 133 -0.79 -2.06 -7.49
CA PRO A 133 -1.38 -2.09 -6.17
C PRO A 133 -2.70 -1.31 -6.10
N SER A 134 -3.73 -1.93 -5.57
CA SER A 134 -5.06 -1.33 -5.37
C SER A 134 -5.08 -0.36 -4.18
N ALA A 135 -6.15 0.43 -4.09
CA ALA A 135 -6.36 1.33 -2.95
C ALA A 135 -6.45 0.55 -1.62
N GLU A 136 -7.05 -0.64 -1.64
CA GLU A 136 -7.17 -1.51 -0.47
C GLU A 136 -5.81 -2.05 -0.01
N THR A 137 -4.89 -2.30 -0.94
CA THR A 137 -3.52 -2.71 -0.61
C THR A 137 -2.76 -1.56 0.05
N TRP A 138 -2.87 -0.35 -0.48
CA TRP A 138 -2.28 0.83 0.17
C TRP A 138 -2.89 1.11 1.54
N GLU A 139 -4.20 0.98 1.69
CA GLU A 139 -4.88 1.10 2.98
C GLU A 139 -4.34 0.09 3.99
N ALA A 140 -4.14 -1.16 3.56
CA ALA A 140 -3.59 -2.22 4.40
C ALA A 140 -2.18 -1.88 4.88
N ILE A 141 -1.31 -1.41 3.98
CA ILE A 141 0.07 -1.04 4.30
C ILE A 141 0.10 0.13 5.29
N TYR A 142 -0.64 1.21 5.02
CA TYR A 142 -0.65 2.36 5.93
C TYR A 142 -1.17 2.01 7.32
N LYS A 143 -2.17 1.16 7.42
CA LYS A 143 -2.67 0.67 8.71
C LYS A 143 -1.63 -0.18 9.42
N GLU A 144 -0.89 -1.02 8.69
CA GLU A 144 0.12 -1.89 9.27
C GLU A 144 1.34 -1.09 9.75
N LEU A 145 1.81 -0.12 8.97
CA LEU A 145 2.90 0.77 9.37
C LEU A 145 2.54 1.65 10.59
N ALA A 146 1.26 2.04 10.70
CA ALA A 146 0.79 2.83 11.83
C ALA A 146 0.61 2.00 13.11
N ASN A 147 0.22 0.74 12.99
CA ASN A 147 -0.02 -0.16 14.11
C ASN A 147 0.04 -1.62 13.65
N ARG A 148 1.14 -2.31 14.00
CA ARG A 148 1.38 -3.72 13.69
C ARG A 148 0.31 -4.60 14.35
N ILE A 149 -0.08 -5.68 13.69
CA ILE A 149 -1.07 -6.63 14.23
C ILE A 149 -0.40 -7.50 15.28
N ASP A 150 0.69 -8.18 14.93
CA ASP A 150 1.39 -9.10 15.83
C ASP A 150 2.84 -9.30 15.34
N ASP A 151 3.81 -8.87 16.14
CA ASP A 151 5.24 -8.91 15.83
C ASP A 151 5.85 -10.32 15.81
N THR A 152 5.06 -11.34 16.13
CA THR A 152 5.49 -12.75 16.14
C THR A 152 5.17 -13.49 14.85
N ILE A 153 4.30 -12.96 13.98
CA ILE A 153 3.86 -13.65 12.76
C ILE A 153 4.99 -13.59 11.71
N LEU A 154 5.56 -14.73 11.37
CA LEU A 154 6.68 -14.82 10.42
C LEU A 154 6.36 -15.66 9.17
N PHE A 155 5.26 -16.39 9.17
CA PHE A 155 4.90 -17.31 8.08
C PHE A 155 3.45 -17.20 7.69
N PHE A 156 3.18 -17.39 6.40
CA PHE A 156 1.83 -17.65 5.91
C PHE A 156 1.86 -18.66 4.77
N GLN A 157 0.75 -19.34 4.55
CA GLN A 157 0.56 -20.25 3.42
C GLN A 157 -0.90 -20.29 3.00
N ALA A 158 -1.15 -20.47 1.71
CA ALA A 158 -2.48 -20.69 1.18
C ALA A 158 -2.93 -22.12 1.43
N GLY A 159 -4.16 -22.31 1.90
CA GLY A 159 -4.84 -23.59 1.99
C GLY A 159 -4.64 -24.39 3.26
N TYR A 160 -3.55 -24.25 3.99
CA TYR A 160 -3.25 -24.96 5.24
C TYR A 160 -2.09 -24.33 6.00
N TYR A 161 -1.89 -24.74 7.27
CA TYR A 161 -0.69 -24.34 8.01
C TYR A 161 0.55 -25.00 7.43
N GLY A 162 1.56 -24.19 7.13
CA GLY A 162 2.86 -24.66 6.69
C GLY A 162 3.64 -25.42 7.77
N PRO A 163 4.80 -26.00 7.44
CA PRO A 163 5.61 -26.77 8.37
C PRO A 163 6.40 -25.91 9.36
N TYR A 164 6.37 -24.60 9.22
CA TYR A 164 7.17 -23.67 10.01
C TYR A 164 6.32 -22.88 11.01
N GLY A 165 6.90 -22.63 12.18
CA GLY A 165 6.27 -21.85 13.23
C GLY A 165 5.14 -22.55 13.96
N LYS A 166 4.42 -21.81 14.80
CA LYS A 166 3.23 -22.28 15.52
C LYS A 166 1.99 -21.70 14.86
N PRO A 167 0.93 -22.51 14.59
CA PRO A 167 -0.33 -21.98 14.08
C PRO A 167 -0.80 -20.77 14.89
N TRP A 168 -1.10 -19.67 14.18
CA TRP A 168 -1.62 -18.45 14.76
C TRP A 168 -3.12 -18.31 14.42
N GLU A 169 -3.47 -17.98 13.19
CA GLU A 169 -4.87 -17.82 12.76
C GLU A 169 -5.02 -18.04 11.25
N GLN A 170 -6.23 -18.42 10.82
CA GLN A 170 -6.64 -18.43 9.43
C GLN A 170 -7.43 -17.15 9.12
N VAL A 171 -6.99 -16.39 8.09
CA VAL A 171 -7.72 -15.23 7.59
C VAL A 171 -7.91 -15.36 6.08
N GLY A 172 -9.15 -15.44 5.65
CA GLY A 172 -9.48 -15.70 4.24
C GLY A 172 -8.87 -17.01 3.74
N GLY A 173 -8.13 -16.93 2.64
CA GLY A 173 -7.44 -18.06 2.03
C GLY A 173 -6.07 -18.40 2.61
N HIS A 174 -5.60 -17.64 3.61
CA HIS A 174 -4.26 -17.79 4.19
C HIS A 174 -4.28 -18.29 5.63
N TRP A 175 -3.29 -19.11 5.96
CA TRP A 175 -3.01 -19.64 7.31
C TRP A 175 -1.70 -19.04 7.79
N PHE A 176 -1.77 -18.29 8.88
CA PHE A 176 -0.64 -17.57 9.45
C PHE A 176 -0.04 -18.33 10.63
N SER A 177 1.30 -18.27 10.78
CA SER A 177 2.02 -18.91 11.87
C SER A 177 3.03 -17.96 12.48
N ALA A 178 3.13 -18.00 13.81
CA ALA A 178 4.11 -17.25 14.57
C ALA A 178 5.49 -17.92 14.53
N GLY A 179 6.54 -17.14 14.65
CA GLY A 179 7.90 -17.61 14.90
C GLY A 179 7.97 -18.37 16.24
N GLY A 180 9.00 -19.22 16.38
CA GLY A 180 9.24 -19.99 17.60
C GLY A 180 10.22 -19.34 18.54
#